data_467facf97208048e9120dc3cbd8d187e
#
_entry.id   467facf97208048e9120dc3cbd8d187e
#
_cell.length_a   1.000
_cell.length_b   1.000
_cell.length_c   1.000
_cell.angle_alpha   90.00
_cell.angle_beta   90.00
_cell.angle_gamma   90.00
#
_symmetry.space_group_name_H-M   'P 1'
#
loop_
_entity.id
_entity.type
_entity.pdbx_description
1 polymer ?
#
loop_
_entity_poly.entity_id
_entity_poly.type
_entity_poly.pdbx_seq_one_letter_code
_entity_poly.pdbx_strand_id
1 'polypeptide(L)'
;MPFLHLPDGRDLDILVSGPEDGVPLVYHHGTPGSVTPATRLAEAAYRHGLRLVTMSRAGYGLSSRDPGRTVASVADDVAAVLDHLGASRCVTAGWSGGGPHALATGALLSDRVAGVLVIAGVAPYQAAGLDFLDGMGEDNLIEFGAALDGEASLRAFLEGIAPGLRAVTAEDLVSQMGSLLPDVDRAMLTDEFGAELAGGFREALEVSVND
;
A
#
# COMPACT_ATOMS: atom_id res chain seq x y z
N MET A 1 -7.16 15.11 -11.48
CA MET A 1 -6.23 14.01 -11.21
C MET A 1 -6.36 13.03 -12.36
N PRO A 2 -5.31 12.47 -12.88
CA PRO A 2 -5.43 11.56 -14.01
C PRO A 2 -5.83 10.18 -13.48
N PHE A 3 -7.05 9.76 -13.78
CA PHE A 3 -7.41 8.35 -13.73
C PHE A 3 -6.83 7.65 -14.94
N LEU A 4 -6.30 6.45 -14.70
CA LEU A 4 -6.03 5.51 -15.77
C LEU A 4 -7.27 4.64 -15.98
N HIS A 5 -7.88 4.74 -17.16
CA HIS A 5 -8.96 3.84 -17.55
C HIS A 5 -8.38 2.48 -17.92
N LEU A 6 -8.74 1.45 -17.18
CA LEU A 6 -8.27 0.09 -17.39
C LEU A 6 -9.07 -0.61 -18.50
N PRO A 7 -8.50 -1.62 -19.17
CA PRO A 7 -9.19 -2.35 -20.26
C PRO A 7 -10.48 -3.05 -19.83
N ASP A 8 -10.63 -3.36 -18.56
CA ASP A 8 -11.81 -3.99 -17.96
C ASP A 8 -12.92 -3.00 -17.57
N GLY A 9 -12.69 -1.70 -17.79
CA GLY A 9 -13.63 -0.62 -17.52
C GLY A 9 -13.50 -0.01 -16.12
N ARG A 10 -12.56 -0.47 -15.29
CA ARG A 10 -12.26 0.16 -14.01
C ARG A 10 -11.43 1.44 -14.21
N ASP A 11 -11.56 2.34 -13.26
CA ASP A 11 -10.68 3.51 -13.12
C ASP A 11 -9.63 3.23 -12.04
N LEU A 12 -8.38 3.48 -12.35
CA LEU A 12 -7.27 3.38 -11.42
C LEU A 12 -6.74 4.78 -11.11
N ASP A 13 -6.73 5.12 -9.83
CA ASP A 13 -6.20 6.36 -9.30
C ASP A 13 -4.67 6.25 -9.19
N ILE A 14 -3.94 7.08 -9.92
CA ILE A 14 -2.48 7.05 -9.98
C ILE A 14 -1.88 8.44 -9.76
N LEU A 15 -0.73 8.49 -9.13
CA LEU A 15 0.09 9.67 -9.01
C LEU A 15 1.52 9.35 -9.50
N VAL A 16 1.98 10.15 -10.46
CA VAL A 16 3.32 10.00 -11.06
C VAL A 16 4.14 11.23 -10.75
N SER A 17 5.35 11.03 -10.24
CA SER A 17 6.29 12.11 -9.93
C SER A 17 7.72 11.72 -10.29
N GLY A 18 8.56 12.73 -10.54
CA GLY A 18 9.96 12.55 -10.92
C GLY A 18 10.22 12.73 -12.42
N PRO A 19 11.41 12.37 -12.92
CA PRO A 19 11.82 12.61 -14.31
C PRO A 19 10.98 11.75 -15.28
N GLU A 20 10.59 12.35 -16.41
CA GLU A 20 9.76 11.67 -17.43
C GLU A 20 10.46 10.44 -18.03
N ASP A 21 11.78 10.50 -18.16
CA ASP A 21 12.64 9.42 -18.69
C ASP A 21 13.16 8.48 -17.60
N GLY A 22 12.78 8.71 -16.32
CA GLY A 22 13.17 7.87 -15.20
C GLY A 22 12.53 6.48 -15.26
N VAL A 23 13.28 5.46 -14.80
CA VAL A 23 12.73 4.11 -14.65
C VAL A 23 11.60 4.16 -13.60
N PRO A 24 10.38 3.65 -13.92
CA PRO A 24 9.31 3.63 -12.95
C PRO A 24 9.67 2.82 -11.69
N LEU A 25 9.45 3.45 -10.53
CA LEU A 25 9.34 2.78 -9.24
C LEU A 25 7.85 2.69 -8.91
N VAL A 26 7.26 1.53 -9.13
CA VAL A 26 5.85 1.28 -8.76
C VAL A 26 5.79 0.94 -7.29
N TYR A 27 5.10 1.79 -6.52
CA TYR A 27 4.99 1.66 -5.08
C TYR A 27 3.59 1.22 -4.67
N HIS A 28 3.52 0.13 -3.92
CA HIS A 28 2.30 -0.40 -3.33
C HIS A 28 2.18 0.07 -1.88
N HIS A 29 1.15 0.88 -1.61
CA HIS A 29 0.86 1.41 -0.28
C HIS A 29 0.51 0.31 0.73
N GLY A 30 0.65 0.60 2.03
CA GLY A 30 0.19 -0.26 3.12
C GLY A 30 -1.34 -0.39 3.16
N THR A 31 -1.87 -0.95 4.22
CA THR A 31 -3.31 -1.09 4.43
C THR A 31 -3.69 -0.47 5.79
N PRO A 32 -4.58 0.52 5.81
CA PRO A 32 -5.14 1.25 4.66
C PRO A 32 -4.11 2.17 3.98
N GLY A 33 -4.38 2.59 2.73
CA GLY A 33 -3.52 3.50 1.99
C GLY A 33 -4.11 3.89 0.63
N SER A 34 -3.49 4.88 -0.01
CA SER A 34 -3.90 5.42 -1.31
C SER A 34 -2.70 6.01 -2.07
N VAL A 35 -2.96 6.73 -3.16
CA VAL A 35 -1.95 7.50 -3.93
C VAL A 35 -1.33 8.68 -3.18
N THR A 36 -1.47 8.78 -1.89
CA THR A 36 -0.97 9.89 -1.08
C THR A 36 0.42 10.32 -1.53
N PRO A 37 0.72 11.62 -1.60
CA PRO A 37 2.06 12.10 -1.88
C PRO A 37 3.06 11.55 -0.87
N ALA A 38 3.80 10.54 -1.26
CA ALA A 38 4.89 9.97 -0.46
C ALA A 38 6.14 10.85 -0.67
N THR A 39 6.16 12.04 -0.08
CA THR A 39 7.13 13.10 -0.37
C THR A 39 8.56 12.62 -0.20
N ARG A 40 8.87 11.97 0.92
CA ARG A 40 10.22 11.43 1.19
C ARG A 40 10.63 10.34 0.21
N LEU A 41 9.69 9.46 -0.15
CA LEU A 41 9.93 8.42 -1.15
C LEU A 41 10.11 9.03 -2.53
N ALA A 42 9.32 10.06 -2.89
CA ALA A 42 9.47 10.78 -4.14
C ALA A 42 10.83 11.47 -4.26
N GLU A 43 11.29 12.13 -3.19
CA GLU A 43 12.63 12.74 -3.15
C GLU A 43 13.75 11.71 -3.26
N ALA A 44 13.61 10.57 -2.58
CA ALA A 44 14.58 9.48 -2.66
C ALA A 44 14.61 8.89 -4.08
N ALA A 45 13.45 8.62 -4.68
CA ALA A 45 13.33 8.14 -6.04
C ALA A 45 13.96 9.12 -7.04
N TYR A 46 13.66 10.42 -6.92
CA TYR A 46 14.23 11.46 -7.76
C TYR A 46 15.76 11.51 -7.70
N ARG A 47 16.35 11.43 -6.50
CA ARG A 47 17.81 11.41 -6.32
C ARG A 47 18.50 10.24 -7.00
N HIS A 48 17.77 9.15 -7.23
CA HIS A 48 18.25 7.96 -7.93
C HIS A 48 17.79 7.86 -9.39
N GLY A 49 17.23 8.95 -9.95
CA GLY A 49 16.76 8.99 -11.33
C GLY A 49 15.55 8.09 -11.59
N LEU A 50 14.79 7.76 -10.56
CA LEU A 50 13.57 6.96 -10.68
C LEU A 50 12.34 7.86 -10.81
N ARG A 51 11.34 7.37 -11.54
CA ARG A 51 10.01 7.98 -11.66
C ARG A 51 9.06 7.27 -10.70
N LEU A 52 8.73 7.90 -9.59
CA LEU A 52 7.80 7.31 -8.63
C LEU A 52 6.39 7.25 -9.20
N VAL A 53 5.80 6.06 -9.12
CA VAL A 53 4.42 5.79 -9.47
C VAL A 53 3.73 5.20 -8.25
N THR A 54 2.86 5.97 -7.61
CA THR A 54 1.95 5.46 -6.59
C THR A 54 0.59 5.21 -7.22
N MET A 55 -0.12 4.21 -6.73
CA MET A 55 -1.47 3.88 -7.18
C MET A 55 -2.33 3.45 -6.00
N SER A 56 -3.58 3.88 -5.96
CA SER A 56 -4.57 3.31 -5.06
C SER A 56 -4.97 1.95 -5.60
N ARG A 57 -4.71 0.86 -4.85
CA ARG A 57 -5.18 -0.47 -5.26
C ARG A 57 -6.70 -0.48 -5.41
N ALA A 58 -7.22 -1.41 -6.21
CA ALA A 58 -8.67 -1.56 -6.41
C ALA A 58 -9.43 -1.49 -5.08
N GLY A 59 -10.43 -0.62 -5.01
CA GLY A 59 -11.24 -0.34 -3.84
C GLY A 59 -10.67 0.68 -2.84
N TYR A 60 -9.44 1.15 -3.02
CA TYR A 60 -8.84 2.22 -2.19
C TYR A 60 -8.82 3.56 -2.93
N GLY A 61 -8.78 4.64 -2.18
CA GLY A 61 -8.76 5.99 -2.75
C GLY A 61 -9.92 6.19 -3.74
N LEU A 62 -9.61 6.68 -4.92
CA LEU A 62 -10.58 6.88 -5.98
C LEU A 62 -10.62 5.74 -7.02
N SER A 63 -9.87 4.66 -6.78
CA SER A 63 -9.89 3.51 -7.68
C SER A 63 -11.19 2.72 -7.58
N SER A 64 -11.66 2.24 -8.74
CA SER A 64 -12.82 1.35 -8.81
C SER A 64 -12.61 0.08 -8.00
N ARG A 65 -13.69 -0.43 -7.42
CA ARG A 65 -13.69 -1.77 -6.80
C ARG A 65 -13.45 -2.86 -7.83
N ASP A 66 -12.81 -3.92 -7.39
CA ASP A 66 -12.66 -5.18 -8.13
C ASP A 66 -13.10 -6.34 -7.22
N PRO A 67 -14.42 -6.63 -7.17
CA PRO A 67 -14.96 -7.67 -6.31
C PRO A 67 -14.34 -9.04 -6.64
N GLY A 68 -13.77 -9.68 -5.62
CA GLY A 68 -13.09 -10.97 -5.79
C GLY A 68 -11.63 -10.86 -6.21
N ARG A 69 -11.06 -9.65 -6.21
CA ARG A 69 -9.62 -9.44 -6.45
C ARG A 69 -8.78 -10.29 -5.49
N THR A 70 -7.63 -10.66 -5.96
CA THR A 70 -6.60 -11.33 -5.17
C THR A 70 -5.34 -10.47 -5.12
N VAL A 71 -4.36 -10.86 -4.33
CA VAL A 71 -3.04 -10.21 -4.35
C VAL A 71 -2.42 -10.26 -5.77
N ALA A 72 -2.68 -11.32 -6.52
CA ALA A 72 -2.17 -11.49 -7.88
C ALA A 72 -2.79 -10.53 -8.90
N SER A 73 -4.05 -10.11 -8.70
CA SER A 73 -4.77 -9.22 -9.63
C SER A 73 -4.05 -7.88 -9.86
N VAL A 74 -3.25 -7.42 -8.89
CA VAL A 74 -2.49 -6.17 -9.03
C VAL A 74 -1.49 -6.17 -10.20
N ALA A 75 -1.06 -7.34 -10.65
CA ALA A 75 -0.12 -7.42 -11.76
C ALA A 75 -0.71 -6.87 -13.07
N ASP A 76 -2.00 -7.09 -13.32
CA ASP A 76 -2.70 -6.55 -14.49
C ASP A 76 -2.81 -5.03 -14.41
N ASP A 77 -3.12 -4.49 -13.23
CA ASP A 77 -3.17 -3.04 -12.99
C ASP A 77 -1.77 -2.41 -13.24
N VAL A 78 -0.71 -3.04 -12.72
CA VAL A 78 0.67 -2.55 -12.96
C VAL A 78 1.06 -2.66 -14.43
N ALA A 79 0.69 -3.74 -15.13
CA ALA A 79 0.96 -3.85 -16.56
C ALA A 79 0.31 -2.71 -17.34
N ALA A 80 -0.96 -2.38 -17.04
CA ALA A 80 -1.67 -1.26 -17.65
C ALA A 80 -1.00 0.10 -17.33
N VAL A 81 -0.54 0.30 -16.10
CA VAL A 81 0.23 1.50 -15.72
C VAL A 81 1.52 1.62 -16.53
N LEU A 82 2.30 0.55 -16.66
CA LEU A 82 3.53 0.56 -17.43
C LEU A 82 3.27 0.84 -18.91
N ASP A 83 2.21 0.26 -19.48
CA ASP A 83 1.81 0.48 -20.87
C ASP A 83 1.37 1.93 -21.09
N HIS A 84 0.60 2.51 -20.16
CA HIS A 84 0.22 3.92 -20.17
C HIS A 84 1.43 4.86 -20.15
N LEU A 85 2.47 4.52 -19.37
CA LEU A 85 3.70 5.28 -19.28
C LEU A 85 4.67 5.03 -20.44
N GLY A 86 4.38 4.08 -21.33
CA GLY A 86 5.30 3.65 -22.38
C GLY A 86 6.57 2.98 -21.83
N ALA A 87 6.52 2.45 -20.60
CA ALA A 87 7.68 1.89 -19.93
C ALA A 87 7.74 0.37 -20.13
N SER A 88 8.84 -0.13 -20.68
CA SER A 88 9.06 -1.55 -20.88
C SER A 88 9.47 -2.28 -19.59
N ARG A 89 10.05 -1.57 -18.61
CA ARG A 89 10.57 -2.12 -17.36
C ARG A 89 10.31 -1.19 -16.19
N CYS A 90 10.26 -1.76 -14.97
CA CYS A 90 10.18 -1.03 -13.72
C CYS A 90 10.97 -1.72 -12.61
N VAL A 91 11.10 -1.05 -11.49
CA VAL A 91 11.29 -1.66 -10.17
C VAL A 91 10.01 -1.51 -9.37
N THR A 92 9.77 -2.39 -8.41
CA THR A 92 8.58 -2.29 -7.57
C THR A 92 8.95 -2.31 -6.09
N ALA A 93 8.19 -1.61 -5.29
CA ALA A 93 8.34 -1.61 -3.84
C ALA A 93 6.98 -1.70 -3.17
N GLY A 94 6.93 -2.31 -1.98
CA GLY A 94 5.70 -2.38 -1.19
C GLY A 94 5.98 -2.32 0.29
N TRP A 95 5.14 -1.57 1.01
CA TRP A 95 5.21 -1.44 2.46
C TRP A 95 4.02 -2.11 3.12
N SER A 96 4.27 -2.85 4.23
CA SER A 96 3.21 -3.50 5.00
C SER A 96 2.30 -4.36 4.10
N GLY A 97 0.99 -4.13 4.07
CA GLY A 97 0.04 -4.80 3.17
C GLY A 97 0.33 -4.63 1.67
N GLY A 98 1.21 -3.70 1.28
CA GLY A 98 1.73 -3.57 -0.09
C GLY A 98 2.82 -4.57 -0.45
N GLY A 99 3.49 -5.16 0.54
CA GLY A 99 4.58 -6.11 0.32
C GLY A 99 4.19 -7.32 -0.54
N PRO A 100 3.12 -8.06 -0.22
CA PRO A 100 2.61 -9.14 -1.05
C PRO A 100 2.30 -8.73 -2.49
N HIS A 101 1.77 -7.52 -2.69
CA HIS A 101 1.45 -7.00 -4.01
C HIS A 101 2.71 -6.68 -4.83
N ALA A 102 3.77 -6.14 -4.19
CA ALA A 102 5.05 -5.96 -4.84
C ALA A 102 5.69 -7.29 -5.25
N LEU A 103 5.61 -8.31 -4.38
CA LEU A 103 6.08 -9.67 -4.70
C LEU A 103 5.29 -10.30 -5.85
N ALA A 104 3.96 -10.17 -5.85
CA ALA A 104 3.11 -10.66 -6.92
C ALA A 104 3.43 -9.97 -8.26
N THR A 105 3.63 -8.64 -8.25
CA THR A 105 4.06 -7.88 -9.41
C THR A 105 5.40 -8.42 -9.95
N GLY A 106 6.39 -8.63 -9.08
CA GLY A 106 7.68 -9.17 -9.49
C GLY A 106 7.62 -10.59 -10.05
N ALA A 107 6.76 -11.44 -9.48
CA ALA A 107 6.60 -12.83 -9.90
C ALA A 107 5.86 -12.96 -11.24
N LEU A 108 4.79 -12.18 -11.43
CA LEU A 108 3.89 -12.29 -12.57
C LEU A 108 4.33 -11.44 -13.77
N LEU A 109 5.09 -10.38 -13.54
CA LEU A 109 5.69 -9.53 -14.57
C LEU A 109 7.21 -9.63 -14.57
N SER A 110 7.75 -10.84 -14.43
CA SER A 110 9.19 -11.09 -14.26
C SER A 110 10.06 -10.61 -15.41
N ASP A 111 9.53 -10.49 -16.60
CA ASP A 111 10.17 -9.92 -17.79
C ASP A 111 10.21 -8.38 -17.78
N ARG A 112 9.34 -7.75 -17.01
CA ARG A 112 9.23 -6.28 -16.87
C ARG A 112 9.76 -5.75 -15.55
N VAL A 113 9.91 -6.56 -14.50
CA VAL A 113 10.34 -6.12 -13.17
C VAL A 113 11.81 -6.44 -12.95
N ALA A 114 12.64 -5.39 -12.82
CA ALA A 114 14.08 -5.52 -12.61
C ALA A 114 14.47 -5.81 -11.15
N GLY A 115 13.60 -5.50 -10.20
CA GLY A 115 13.85 -5.72 -8.78
C GLY A 115 12.60 -5.42 -7.93
N VAL A 116 12.55 -6.06 -6.76
CA VAL A 116 11.46 -5.93 -5.79
C VAL A 116 12.03 -5.56 -4.44
N LEU A 117 11.48 -4.52 -3.80
CA LEU A 117 11.77 -4.13 -2.42
C LEU A 117 10.52 -4.35 -1.56
N VAL A 118 10.65 -5.10 -0.49
CA VAL A 118 9.59 -5.28 0.51
C VAL A 118 10.04 -4.67 1.83
N ILE A 119 9.21 -3.77 2.37
CA ILE A 119 9.45 -3.09 3.64
C ILE A 119 8.33 -3.51 4.60
N ALA A 120 8.69 -4.22 5.68
CA ALA A 120 7.75 -4.69 6.71
C ALA A 120 6.49 -5.38 6.13
N GLY A 121 6.67 -6.17 5.06
CA GLY A 121 5.56 -6.86 4.37
C GLY A 121 5.09 -8.10 5.12
N VAL A 122 3.82 -8.45 4.93
CA VAL A 122 3.24 -9.69 5.48
C VAL A 122 3.50 -10.88 4.55
N ALA A 123 3.67 -12.05 5.13
CA ALA A 123 3.81 -13.32 4.41
C ALA A 123 2.43 -13.88 4.02
N PRO A 124 2.36 -14.89 3.15
CA PRO A 124 1.10 -15.60 2.90
C PRO A 124 0.59 -16.29 4.17
N TYR A 125 -0.69 -16.10 4.50
CA TYR A 125 -1.32 -16.62 5.71
C TYR A 125 -1.13 -18.14 5.91
N GLN A 126 -1.16 -18.91 4.83
CA GLN A 126 -1.03 -20.36 4.85
C GLN A 126 0.38 -20.87 4.47
N ALA A 127 1.41 -20.04 4.64
CA ALA A 127 2.77 -20.45 4.32
C ALA A 127 3.21 -21.62 5.20
N ALA A 128 3.74 -22.66 4.59
CA ALA A 128 4.18 -23.84 5.32
C ALA A 128 5.33 -23.50 6.30
N GLY A 129 5.18 -23.91 7.55
CA GLY A 129 6.17 -23.64 8.60
C GLY A 129 6.14 -22.24 9.20
N LEU A 130 5.16 -21.42 8.85
CA LEU A 130 4.92 -20.11 9.43
C LEU A 130 3.66 -20.15 10.32
N ASP A 131 3.81 -19.75 11.58
CA ASP A 131 2.68 -19.30 12.38
C ASP A 131 2.47 -17.81 12.08
N PHE A 132 1.49 -17.51 11.22
CA PHE A 132 1.27 -16.16 10.68
C PHE A 132 0.96 -15.12 11.76
N LEU A 133 0.29 -15.54 12.83
CA LEU A 133 -0.15 -14.64 13.90
C LEU A 133 0.87 -14.53 15.04
N ASP A 134 1.87 -15.40 15.09
CA ASP A 134 2.89 -15.37 16.15
C ASP A 134 3.69 -14.06 16.13
N GLY A 135 3.77 -13.41 17.28
CA GLY A 135 4.47 -12.12 17.45
C GLY A 135 3.71 -10.89 16.93
N MET A 136 2.50 -11.03 16.40
CA MET A 136 1.68 -9.88 16.01
C MET A 136 1.09 -9.15 17.22
N GLY A 137 0.88 -7.83 17.07
CA GLY A 137 0.17 -7.02 18.05
C GLY A 137 -1.31 -7.41 18.17
N GLU A 138 -1.92 -7.09 19.32
CA GLU A 138 -3.31 -7.47 19.64
C GLU A 138 -4.32 -6.99 18.58
N ASP A 139 -4.16 -5.75 18.08
CA ASP A 139 -5.03 -5.19 17.04
C ASP A 139 -4.99 -6.03 15.75
N ASN A 140 -3.80 -6.50 15.35
CA ASN A 140 -3.67 -7.37 14.18
C ASN A 140 -4.34 -8.73 14.41
N LEU A 141 -4.24 -9.29 15.64
CA LEU A 141 -4.92 -10.55 15.96
C LEU A 141 -6.44 -10.42 15.83
N ILE A 142 -7.00 -9.29 16.25
CA ILE A 142 -8.43 -9.00 16.15
C ILE A 142 -8.83 -8.81 14.69
N GLU A 143 -8.07 -8.01 13.93
CA GLU A 143 -8.35 -7.74 12.51
C GLU A 143 -8.30 -9.01 11.66
N PHE A 144 -7.22 -9.79 11.78
CA PHE A 144 -7.10 -11.05 11.02
C PHE A 144 -8.13 -12.08 11.49
N GLY A 145 -8.48 -12.11 12.78
CA GLY A 145 -9.59 -12.93 13.29
C GLY A 145 -10.91 -12.56 12.62
N ALA A 146 -11.24 -11.28 12.58
CA ALA A 146 -12.43 -10.77 11.90
C ALA A 146 -12.44 -11.10 10.40
N ALA A 147 -11.29 -11.00 9.73
CA ALA A 147 -11.16 -11.37 8.32
C ALA A 147 -11.40 -12.87 8.07
N LEU A 148 -10.95 -13.73 8.98
CA LEU A 148 -11.18 -15.19 8.90
C LEU A 148 -12.63 -15.57 9.18
N ASP A 149 -13.32 -14.81 10.02
CA ASP A 149 -14.76 -14.99 10.30
C ASP A 149 -15.65 -14.57 9.10
N GLY A 150 -15.11 -13.76 8.19
CA GLY A 150 -15.75 -13.37 6.94
C GLY A 150 -16.09 -11.87 6.82
N GLU A 151 -16.64 -11.49 5.67
CA GLU A 151 -16.84 -10.10 5.27
C GLU A 151 -17.64 -9.27 6.31
N ALA A 152 -18.70 -9.81 6.87
CA ALA A 152 -19.54 -9.07 7.81
C ALA A 152 -18.80 -8.73 9.11
N SER A 153 -17.98 -9.66 9.62
CA SER A 153 -17.15 -9.46 10.81
C SER A 153 -16.05 -8.44 10.55
N LEU A 154 -15.33 -8.59 9.44
CA LEU A 154 -14.30 -7.65 9.05
C LEU A 154 -14.84 -6.23 8.82
N ARG A 155 -15.99 -6.11 8.16
CA ARG A 155 -16.67 -4.82 7.95
C ARG A 155 -17.01 -4.13 9.26
N ALA A 156 -17.62 -4.86 10.20
CA ALA A 156 -17.97 -4.32 11.52
C ALA A 156 -16.73 -3.85 12.28
N PHE A 157 -15.64 -4.60 12.22
CA PHE A 157 -14.36 -4.21 12.82
C PHE A 157 -13.82 -2.92 12.18
N LEU A 158 -13.72 -2.86 10.84
CA LEU A 158 -13.20 -1.70 10.11
C LEU A 158 -14.04 -0.44 10.33
N GLU A 159 -15.37 -0.56 10.32
CA GLU A 159 -16.29 0.55 10.66
C GLU A 159 -16.08 1.06 12.08
N GLY A 160 -15.76 0.16 13.01
CA GLY A 160 -15.46 0.51 14.40
C GLY A 160 -14.17 1.33 14.56
N ILE A 161 -13.11 0.98 13.85
CA ILE A 161 -11.79 1.65 13.95
C ILE A 161 -11.65 2.89 13.05
N ALA A 162 -12.44 2.98 11.96
CA ALA A 162 -12.32 4.04 10.97
C ALA A 162 -12.39 5.47 11.54
N PRO A 163 -13.27 5.80 12.50
CA PRO A 163 -13.30 7.12 13.13
C PRO A 163 -11.97 7.50 13.80
N GLY A 164 -11.35 6.54 14.50
CA GLY A 164 -10.05 6.73 15.16
C GLY A 164 -8.94 6.97 14.14
N LEU A 165 -8.88 6.15 13.08
CA LEU A 165 -7.88 6.30 12.03
C LEU A 165 -8.02 7.61 11.25
N ARG A 166 -9.25 8.12 11.05
CA ARG A 166 -9.48 9.44 10.43
C ARG A 166 -8.98 10.60 11.30
N ALA A 167 -9.04 10.43 12.62
CA ALA A 167 -8.65 11.43 13.58
C ALA A 167 -7.17 11.33 14.00
N VAL A 168 -6.47 10.26 13.62
CA VAL A 168 -5.13 9.95 14.10
C VAL A 168 -4.14 11.07 13.78
N THR A 169 -3.32 11.41 14.76
CA THR A 169 -2.21 12.36 14.62
C THR A 169 -0.87 11.65 14.58
N ALA A 170 0.19 12.37 14.21
CA ALA A 170 1.56 11.85 14.30
C ALA A 170 1.91 11.42 15.72
N GLU A 171 1.51 12.21 16.72
CA GLU A 171 1.74 11.92 18.15
C GLU A 171 1.02 10.64 18.60
N ASP A 172 -0.23 10.45 18.16
CA ASP A 172 -0.99 9.22 18.43
C ASP A 172 -0.29 7.99 17.85
N LEU A 173 0.19 8.07 16.60
CA LEU A 173 0.92 6.99 15.96
C LEU A 173 2.20 6.63 16.71
N VAL A 174 2.99 7.63 17.11
CA VAL A 174 4.21 7.41 17.90
C VAL A 174 3.88 6.76 19.25
N SER A 175 2.80 7.22 19.91
CA SER A 175 2.35 6.71 21.20
C SER A 175 1.88 5.26 21.10
N GLN A 176 1.02 4.95 20.12
CA GLN A 176 0.44 3.62 19.94
C GLN A 176 1.46 2.59 19.45
N MET A 177 2.32 2.97 18.50
CA MET A 177 3.39 2.10 17.99
C MET A 177 4.63 2.07 18.88
N GLY A 178 4.75 2.99 19.81
CA GLY A 178 5.99 3.21 20.57
C GLY A 178 6.47 2.01 21.40
N SER A 179 5.56 1.13 21.82
CA SER A 179 5.91 -0.10 22.53
C SER A 179 6.30 -1.26 21.62
N LEU A 180 5.94 -1.19 20.34
CA LEU A 180 6.18 -2.23 19.33
C LEU A 180 7.42 -1.93 18.47
N LEU A 181 7.86 -0.67 18.44
CA LEU A 181 8.96 -0.24 17.60
C LEU A 181 10.30 -0.22 18.37
N PRO A 182 11.38 -0.76 17.79
CA PRO A 182 12.72 -0.53 18.29
C PRO A 182 13.07 0.97 18.26
N ASP A 183 14.02 1.40 19.10
CA ASP A 183 14.36 2.82 19.26
C ASP A 183 14.78 3.50 17.96
N VAL A 184 15.43 2.77 17.05
CA VAL A 184 15.86 3.27 15.74
C VAL A 184 14.66 3.61 14.86
N ASP A 185 13.64 2.79 14.84
CA ASP A 185 12.43 3.03 14.04
C ASP A 185 11.56 4.12 14.68
N ARG A 186 11.49 4.13 16.02
CA ARG A 186 10.79 5.18 16.77
C ARG A 186 11.40 6.57 16.50
N ALA A 187 12.72 6.66 16.40
CA ALA A 187 13.41 7.91 16.06
C ALA A 187 13.09 8.42 14.63
N MET A 188 12.67 7.52 13.74
CA MET A 188 12.25 7.88 12.36
C MET A 188 10.81 8.35 12.25
N LEU A 189 9.96 8.07 13.25
CA LEU A 189 8.61 8.63 13.36
C LEU A 189 8.68 10.09 13.84
N THR A 190 9.48 10.90 13.14
CA THR A 190 9.54 12.35 13.36
C THR A 190 8.24 13.01 12.95
N ASP A 191 8.03 14.25 13.40
CA ASP A 191 6.80 15.01 13.14
C ASP A 191 6.38 15.03 11.67
N GLU A 192 7.34 15.17 10.75
CA GLU A 192 7.07 15.19 9.31
C GLU A 192 6.63 13.82 8.77
N PHE A 193 7.34 12.75 9.12
CA PHE A 193 6.98 11.40 8.64
C PHE A 193 5.69 10.90 9.29
N GLY A 194 5.52 11.16 10.59
CA GLY A 194 4.27 10.88 11.29
C GLY A 194 3.08 11.63 10.69
N ALA A 195 3.25 12.90 10.31
CA ALA A 195 2.22 13.70 9.66
C ALA A 195 1.87 13.17 8.26
N GLU A 196 2.86 12.74 7.47
CA GLU A 196 2.67 12.12 6.16
C GLU A 196 1.90 10.80 6.30
N LEU A 197 2.27 9.96 7.25
CA LEU A 197 1.60 8.68 7.51
C LEU A 197 0.15 8.87 7.98
N ALA A 198 -0.06 9.79 8.95
CA ALA A 198 -1.40 10.13 9.42
C ALA A 198 -2.27 10.74 8.30
N GLY A 199 -1.67 11.55 7.42
CA GLY A 199 -2.32 12.07 6.21
C GLY A 199 -2.77 10.95 5.28
N GLY A 200 -1.91 9.97 5.04
CA GLY A 200 -2.20 8.81 4.22
C GLY A 200 -3.37 7.97 4.74
N PHE A 201 -3.45 7.76 6.04
CA PHE A 201 -4.60 7.05 6.64
C PHE A 201 -5.91 7.83 6.47
N ARG A 202 -5.90 9.15 6.68
CA ARG A 202 -7.09 9.98 6.48
C ARG A 202 -7.58 9.92 5.04
N GLU A 203 -6.70 10.13 4.07
CA GLU A 203 -7.06 10.10 2.64
C GLU A 203 -7.55 8.72 2.20
N ALA A 204 -6.89 7.66 2.64
CA ALA A 204 -7.32 6.30 2.35
C ALA A 204 -8.75 6.02 2.81
N LEU A 205 -9.15 6.60 3.95
CA LEU A 205 -10.45 6.34 4.57
C LEU A 205 -11.54 7.34 4.18
N GLU A 206 -11.20 8.49 3.59
CA GLU A 206 -12.21 9.45 3.12
C GLU A 206 -13.08 8.90 1.99
N VAL A 207 -12.53 8.02 1.17
CA VAL A 207 -13.18 7.53 -0.04
C VAL A 207 -13.47 6.02 -0.01
N SER A 208 -12.80 5.24 0.83
CA SER A 208 -12.72 3.78 0.68
C SER A 208 -13.24 2.94 1.85
N VAL A 209 -14.19 3.40 2.64
CA VAL A 209 -14.87 2.50 3.61
C VAL A 209 -15.81 1.49 2.89
N ASN A 210 -15.76 1.42 1.58
CA ASN A 210 -16.65 0.61 0.76
C ASN A 210 -16.04 -0.69 0.21
N ASP A 211 -14.84 -1.07 0.68
CA ASP A 211 -14.23 -2.35 0.29
C ASP A 211 -14.08 -3.30 1.45
#